data_275f8730dbaafa13d818cf463e55f9f8
#
_entry.id   275f8730dbaafa13d818cf463e55f9f8
#
_cell.length_a   1.000
_cell.length_b   1.000
_cell.length_c   1.000
_cell.angle_alpha   90.00
_cell.angle_beta   90.00
_cell.angle_gamma   90.00
#
_symmetry.space_group_name_H-M   'P 1'
#
loop_
_entity.id
_entity.type
_entity.pdbx_description
1 polymer ?
#
loop_
_entity_poly.entity_id
_entity_poly.type
_entity_poly.pdbx_seq_one_letter_code
_entity_poly.pdbx_strand_id
1 'polypeptide(L)'
;MKCRICGNERGNHCHVAKEMMFGFRDSFDYFQCTQCGCLQIARIPSDMSRYYPPSYYSLTRVTPPRAAGGIRGWARVRRDAFAVVPRGVLGKILHWMSPNEELTEAVAKHLPGDGIALAGLRRSSRILDVGCGSGSFLRMLHAAGFRKVQGIDLFLEKTIEYGGGLRILKGSLEDCSGEWDIIMFHHSFEHLPDPLHTLTTAARRLARRGTIVVRIPLVSSYAWERYRVSWVQLDAPRHFFLHSTKSLPEVAARAGLRVVKVTYDSTEFQFWGSEQYLRDISLYDKGSYGQDPEGSIFSHEEIQRFKVLAEELNASQRGDQAAFYLKKL
;
A
#
# COMPACT_ATOMS: atom_id res chain seq x y z
N MET A 1 -18.37 -12.71 18.27
CA MET A 1 -16.97 -12.69 17.75
C MET A 1 -16.21 -11.58 18.45
N LYS A 2 -14.98 -11.85 18.91
CA LYS A 2 -14.11 -10.90 19.61
C LYS A 2 -13.27 -10.09 18.61
N CYS A 3 -13.32 -8.78 18.72
CA CYS A 3 -12.47 -7.89 17.91
C CYS A 3 -11.00 -8.05 18.32
N ARG A 4 -10.14 -8.41 17.37
CA ARG A 4 -8.69 -8.58 17.60
C ARG A 4 -7.95 -7.24 17.79
N ILE A 5 -8.61 -6.11 17.49
CA ILE A 5 -8.05 -4.77 17.66
C ILE A 5 -8.34 -4.23 19.06
N CYS A 6 -9.61 -4.05 19.44
CA CYS A 6 -10.01 -3.40 20.70
C CYS A 6 -10.59 -4.35 21.76
N GLY A 7 -10.74 -5.64 21.43
CA GLY A 7 -11.28 -6.63 22.36
C GLY A 7 -12.81 -6.64 22.52
N ASN A 8 -13.55 -5.77 21.81
CA ASN A 8 -15.02 -5.75 21.88
C ASN A 8 -15.65 -7.07 21.41
N GLU A 9 -16.60 -7.60 22.18
CA GLU A 9 -17.32 -8.85 21.87
C GLU A 9 -18.81 -8.62 21.56
N ARG A 10 -19.32 -7.40 21.77
CA ARG A 10 -20.76 -7.12 21.75
C ARG A 10 -21.16 -6.37 20.49
N GLY A 11 -22.30 -6.78 19.92
CA GLY A 11 -23.00 -6.05 18.85
C GLY A 11 -22.26 -6.00 17.51
N ASN A 12 -21.21 -6.81 17.29
CA ASN A 12 -20.44 -6.82 16.05
C ASN A 12 -21.31 -7.30 14.88
N HIS A 13 -21.24 -6.60 13.73
CA HIS A 13 -22.04 -6.90 12.55
C HIS A 13 -21.32 -7.90 11.65
N CYS A 14 -21.98 -9.02 11.32
CA CYS A 14 -21.46 -10.06 10.46
C CYS A 14 -21.74 -9.77 8.98
N HIS A 15 -20.81 -10.15 8.12
CA HIS A 15 -20.89 -10.02 6.68
C HIS A 15 -20.32 -11.28 6.03
N VAL A 16 -20.86 -11.67 4.87
CA VAL A 16 -20.29 -12.74 4.03
C VAL A 16 -19.76 -12.11 2.76
N ALA A 17 -18.46 -12.20 2.54
CA ALA A 17 -17.77 -11.66 1.36
C ALA A 17 -17.28 -12.80 0.48
N LYS A 18 -17.23 -12.57 -0.84
CA LYS A 18 -16.73 -13.54 -1.81
C LYS A 18 -15.35 -13.15 -2.33
N GLU A 19 -14.55 -14.16 -2.68
CA GLU A 19 -13.35 -13.94 -3.49
C GLU A 19 -13.76 -13.50 -4.90
N MET A 20 -13.44 -12.26 -5.24
CA MET A 20 -13.85 -11.67 -6.51
C MET A 20 -12.68 -11.22 -7.39
N MET A 21 -11.46 -11.22 -6.86
CA MET A 21 -10.29 -10.80 -7.65
C MET A 21 -10.03 -11.77 -8.80
N PHE A 22 -9.89 -13.08 -8.49
CA PHE A 22 -9.66 -14.13 -9.47
C PHE A 22 -10.95 -14.82 -9.91
N GLY A 23 -12.07 -14.54 -9.26
CA GLY A 23 -13.36 -15.11 -9.59
C GLY A 23 -13.59 -16.51 -9.05
N PHE A 24 -12.93 -16.90 -7.96
CA PHE A 24 -13.18 -18.21 -7.31
C PHE A 24 -14.54 -18.28 -6.63
N ARG A 25 -15.12 -17.15 -6.22
CA ARG A 25 -16.42 -17.04 -5.56
C ARG A 25 -16.51 -17.75 -4.20
N ASP A 26 -15.38 -18.22 -3.65
CA ASP A 26 -15.33 -18.77 -2.30
C ASP A 26 -15.83 -17.72 -1.29
N SER A 27 -16.64 -18.16 -0.33
CA SER A 27 -17.26 -17.26 0.66
C SER A 27 -16.48 -17.23 1.98
N PHE A 28 -16.35 -16.06 2.57
CA PHE A 28 -15.63 -15.83 3.82
C PHE A 28 -16.45 -14.97 4.76
N ASP A 29 -16.48 -15.38 6.04
CA ASP A 29 -17.12 -14.61 7.09
C ASP A 29 -16.20 -13.46 7.53
N TYR A 30 -16.77 -12.26 7.56
CA TYR A 30 -16.19 -11.06 8.12
C TYR A 30 -17.09 -10.50 9.21
N PHE A 31 -16.54 -9.67 10.08
CA PHE A 31 -17.35 -8.90 11.01
C PHE A 31 -16.79 -7.50 11.21
N GLN A 32 -17.68 -6.52 11.33
CA GLN A 32 -17.33 -5.15 11.65
C GLN A 32 -17.54 -4.89 13.14
N CYS A 33 -16.48 -4.42 13.79
CA CYS A 33 -16.53 -4.07 15.21
C CYS A 33 -17.30 -2.78 15.43
N THR A 34 -18.30 -2.79 16.30
CA THR A 34 -19.10 -1.61 16.62
C THR A 34 -18.35 -0.55 17.44
N GLN A 35 -17.29 -0.92 18.15
CA GLN A 35 -16.51 -0.01 18.98
C GLN A 35 -15.43 0.71 18.18
N CYS A 36 -14.51 -0.03 17.55
CA CYS A 36 -13.39 0.56 16.81
C CYS A 36 -13.64 0.68 15.30
N GLY A 37 -14.73 0.11 14.77
CA GLY A 37 -15.11 0.18 13.37
C GLY A 37 -14.31 -0.72 12.43
N CYS A 38 -13.28 -1.44 12.89
CA CYS A 38 -12.49 -2.33 12.05
C CYS A 38 -13.33 -3.48 11.49
N LEU A 39 -13.28 -3.67 10.17
CA LEU A 39 -13.82 -4.86 9.50
C LEU A 39 -12.71 -5.89 9.41
N GLN A 40 -12.97 -7.11 9.86
CA GLN A 40 -11.95 -8.15 9.93
C GLN A 40 -12.51 -9.51 9.56
N ILE A 41 -11.69 -10.34 8.90
CA ILE A 41 -12.04 -11.71 8.60
C ILE A 41 -12.27 -12.49 9.91
N ALA A 42 -13.32 -13.26 10.00
CA ALA A 42 -13.64 -14.02 11.22
C ALA A 42 -12.59 -15.10 11.50
N ARG A 43 -12.18 -15.81 10.44
CA ARG A 43 -11.14 -16.83 10.49
C ARG A 43 -10.22 -16.69 9.29
N ILE A 44 -8.92 -16.54 9.54
CA ILE A 44 -7.90 -16.56 8.48
C ILE A 44 -7.79 -18.00 7.97
N PRO A 45 -7.90 -18.25 6.65
CA PRO A 45 -7.70 -19.58 6.09
C PRO A 45 -6.31 -20.13 6.41
N SER A 46 -6.21 -21.41 6.70
CA SER A 46 -4.93 -22.08 6.99
C SER A 46 -4.04 -22.20 5.75
N ASP A 47 -4.65 -22.26 4.56
CA ASP A 47 -3.96 -22.24 3.28
C ASP A 47 -4.41 -21.03 2.46
N MET A 48 -3.50 -20.11 2.25
CA MET A 48 -3.69 -18.91 1.44
C MET A 48 -3.09 -19.03 0.04
N SER A 49 -2.38 -20.14 -0.27
CA SER A 49 -1.61 -20.30 -1.52
C SER A 49 -2.49 -20.18 -2.77
N ARG A 50 -3.72 -20.67 -2.70
CA ARG A 50 -4.72 -20.56 -3.79
C ARG A 50 -5.03 -19.10 -4.14
N TYR A 51 -5.00 -18.19 -3.15
CA TYR A 51 -5.35 -16.77 -3.31
C TYR A 51 -4.14 -15.88 -3.63
N TYR A 52 -2.94 -16.48 -3.72
CA TYR A 52 -1.69 -15.84 -4.14
C TYR A 52 -1.01 -16.69 -5.24
N PRO A 53 -1.62 -16.81 -6.43
CA PRO A 53 -1.02 -17.59 -7.52
C PRO A 53 0.30 -16.97 -7.97
N PRO A 54 1.19 -17.72 -8.64
CA PRO A 54 2.47 -17.22 -9.15
C PRO A 54 2.36 -16.00 -10.08
N SER A 55 1.20 -15.82 -10.70
CA SER A 55 0.87 -14.64 -11.52
C SER A 55 0.42 -13.42 -10.71
N TYR A 56 0.42 -13.49 -9.38
CA TYR A 56 0.04 -12.36 -8.54
C TYR A 56 0.95 -11.16 -8.82
N TYR A 57 0.35 -10.01 -9.14
CA TYR A 57 1.02 -8.85 -9.73
C TYR A 57 2.24 -8.32 -8.93
N SER A 58 2.20 -8.37 -7.61
CA SER A 58 3.28 -7.85 -6.76
C SER A 58 4.55 -8.72 -6.78
N LEU A 59 4.44 -9.99 -7.18
CA LEU A 59 5.54 -10.95 -7.22
C LEU A 59 6.22 -11.00 -8.59
N THR A 60 5.64 -10.37 -9.61
CA THR A 60 6.19 -10.37 -10.97
C THR A 60 7.50 -9.58 -11.02
N ARG A 61 8.57 -10.22 -11.51
CA ARG A 61 9.88 -9.56 -11.65
C ARG A 61 9.85 -8.54 -12.78
N VAL A 62 10.14 -7.31 -12.46
CA VAL A 62 10.39 -6.26 -13.47
C VAL A 62 11.88 -6.24 -13.79
N THR A 63 12.24 -6.38 -15.07
CA THR A 63 13.63 -6.28 -15.53
C THR A 63 14.17 -4.87 -15.30
N PRO A 64 15.34 -4.70 -14.66
CA PRO A 64 15.88 -3.37 -14.44
C PRO A 64 16.28 -2.71 -15.77
N PRO A 65 16.04 -1.40 -15.93
CA PRO A 65 16.66 -0.67 -17.02
C PRO A 65 18.18 -0.74 -16.86
N ARG A 66 18.90 -0.94 -17.96
CA ARG A 66 20.38 -0.96 -17.97
C ARG A 66 20.90 0.35 -17.38
N ALA A 67 21.79 0.26 -16.40
CA ALA A 67 22.43 1.42 -15.81
C ALA A 67 23.24 2.14 -16.90
N ALA A 68 22.88 3.36 -17.22
CA ALA A 68 23.71 4.21 -18.06
C ALA A 68 24.92 4.67 -17.23
N GLY A 69 26.12 4.38 -17.72
CA GLY A 69 27.38 4.85 -17.11
C GLY A 69 27.74 6.28 -17.56
N GLY A 70 28.85 6.79 -17.00
CA GLY A 70 29.42 8.09 -17.39
C GLY A 70 28.54 9.30 -17.03
N ILE A 71 28.74 10.41 -17.74
CA ILE A 71 28.07 11.70 -17.51
C ILE A 71 26.54 11.58 -17.61
N ARG A 72 26.04 10.81 -18.58
CA ARG A 72 24.59 10.59 -18.75
C ARG A 72 23.97 9.86 -17.55
N GLY A 73 24.64 8.86 -17.02
CA GLY A 73 24.19 8.15 -15.81
C GLY A 73 24.20 9.06 -14.57
N TRP A 74 25.24 9.87 -14.42
CA TRP A 74 25.35 10.86 -13.35
C TRP A 74 24.22 11.91 -13.43
N ALA A 75 23.95 12.46 -14.60
CA ALA A 75 22.87 13.42 -14.83
C ALA A 75 21.50 12.82 -14.50
N ARG A 76 21.23 11.57 -14.94
CA ARG A 76 20.02 10.83 -14.61
C ARG A 76 19.84 10.72 -13.09
N VAL A 77 20.85 10.26 -12.35
CA VAL A 77 20.77 10.12 -10.89
C VAL A 77 20.48 11.47 -10.20
N ARG A 78 21.04 12.59 -10.71
CA ARG A 78 20.73 13.92 -10.18
C ARG A 78 19.31 14.36 -10.44
N ARG A 79 18.80 14.12 -11.64
CA ARG A 79 17.42 14.36 -12.04
C ARG A 79 16.44 13.56 -11.19
N ASP A 80 16.68 12.24 -11.09
CA ASP A 80 15.80 11.31 -10.39
C ASP A 80 15.83 11.55 -8.87
N ALA A 81 16.99 11.88 -8.31
CA ALA A 81 17.09 12.28 -6.91
C ALA A 81 16.27 13.56 -6.60
N PHE A 82 16.20 14.49 -7.55
CA PHE A 82 15.36 15.69 -7.40
C PHE A 82 13.87 15.36 -7.47
N ALA A 83 13.46 14.43 -8.34
CA ALA A 83 12.06 13.96 -8.43
C ALA A 83 11.58 13.37 -7.08
N VAL A 84 12.47 12.68 -6.35
CA VAL A 84 12.16 12.09 -5.03
C VAL A 84 12.29 13.10 -3.90
N VAL A 85 13.38 13.89 -3.87
CA VAL A 85 13.63 14.94 -2.86
C VAL A 85 13.98 16.21 -3.58
N PRO A 86 13.07 17.19 -3.70
CA PRO A 86 13.25 18.42 -4.48
C PRO A 86 14.31 19.35 -3.87
N ARG A 87 15.60 18.98 -4.02
CA ARG A 87 16.74 19.76 -3.52
C ARG A 87 17.85 19.86 -4.56
N GLY A 88 18.43 21.05 -4.69
CA GLY A 88 19.57 21.34 -5.57
C GLY A 88 19.17 21.85 -6.95
N VAL A 89 19.84 22.94 -7.39
CA VAL A 89 19.54 23.68 -8.63
C VAL A 89 19.74 22.79 -9.86
N LEU A 90 20.85 22.08 -9.94
CA LEU A 90 21.15 21.23 -11.09
C LEU A 90 20.11 20.11 -11.29
N GLY A 91 19.70 19.44 -10.19
CA GLY A 91 18.65 18.43 -10.25
C GLY A 91 17.33 19.01 -10.75
N LYS A 92 16.97 20.22 -10.32
CA LYS A 92 15.79 20.96 -10.79
C LYS A 92 15.83 21.22 -12.29
N ILE A 93 16.96 21.72 -12.81
CA ILE A 93 17.13 22.01 -14.24
C ILE A 93 17.00 20.69 -15.05
N LEU A 94 17.71 19.63 -14.66
CA LEU A 94 17.67 18.35 -15.36
C LEU A 94 16.25 17.73 -15.32
N HIS A 95 15.54 17.84 -14.21
CA HIS A 95 14.16 17.36 -14.07
C HIS A 95 13.20 18.18 -14.95
N TRP A 96 13.35 19.49 -14.99
CA TRP A 96 12.55 20.36 -15.86
C TRP A 96 12.75 20.05 -17.34
N MET A 97 14.01 19.77 -17.78
CA MET A 97 14.32 19.44 -19.18
C MET A 97 13.81 18.06 -19.61
N SER A 98 13.77 17.09 -18.70
CA SER A 98 13.37 15.69 -19.00
C SER A 98 12.86 15.04 -17.71
N PRO A 99 11.61 15.25 -17.32
CA PRO A 99 11.06 14.68 -16.08
C PRO A 99 11.05 13.13 -16.14
N ASN A 100 11.15 12.52 -14.97
CA ASN A 100 10.91 11.09 -14.80
C ASN A 100 9.51 10.91 -14.18
N GLU A 101 8.50 10.89 -15.04
CA GLU A 101 7.09 10.82 -14.61
C GLU A 101 6.79 9.55 -13.85
N GLU A 102 7.29 8.40 -14.31
CA GLU A 102 7.11 7.11 -13.64
C GLU A 102 7.62 7.12 -12.19
N LEU A 103 8.81 7.68 -11.96
CA LEU A 103 9.36 7.81 -10.60
C LEU A 103 8.56 8.81 -9.77
N THR A 104 8.16 9.93 -10.37
CA THR A 104 7.36 10.95 -9.67
C THR A 104 6.01 10.39 -9.22
N GLU A 105 5.35 9.65 -10.09
CA GLU A 105 4.09 8.97 -9.80
C GLU A 105 4.27 7.88 -8.73
N ALA A 106 5.33 7.05 -8.85
CA ALA A 106 5.63 6.03 -7.86
C ALA A 106 5.88 6.64 -6.47
N VAL A 107 6.61 7.76 -6.39
CA VAL A 107 6.82 8.48 -5.13
C VAL A 107 5.50 9.03 -4.57
N ALA A 108 4.66 9.63 -5.41
CA ALA A 108 3.35 10.14 -5.00
C ALA A 108 2.43 9.03 -4.47
N LYS A 109 2.49 7.83 -5.06
CA LYS A 109 1.74 6.65 -4.59
C LYS A 109 2.24 6.11 -3.24
N HIS A 110 3.56 6.12 -2.99
CA HIS A 110 4.13 5.57 -1.76
C HIS A 110 4.17 6.59 -0.62
N LEU A 111 4.26 7.87 -0.94
CA LEU A 111 4.34 8.98 0.01
C LEU A 111 3.37 10.10 -0.42
N PRO A 112 2.05 9.87 -0.37
CA PRO A 112 1.06 10.81 -0.90
C PRO A 112 1.03 12.14 -0.13
N GLY A 113 0.63 13.21 -0.82
CA GLY A 113 0.55 14.56 -0.29
C GLY A 113 1.93 15.09 0.14
N ASP A 114 2.03 15.60 1.35
CA ASP A 114 3.28 16.08 1.95
C ASP A 114 4.19 14.95 2.47
N GLY A 115 3.99 13.72 2.02
CA GLY A 115 4.61 12.51 2.55
C GLY A 115 6.13 12.54 2.58
N ILE A 116 6.77 13.14 1.59
CA ILE A 116 8.23 13.31 1.55
C ILE A 116 8.71 14.15 2.75
N ALA A 117 8.03 15.26 3.04
CA ALA A 117 8.35 16.15 4.16
C ALA A 117 8.00 15.50 5.51
N LEU A 118 6.82 14.85 5.60
CA LEU A 118 6.34 14.15 6.80
C LEU A 118 7.25 12.98 7.18
N ALA A 119 7.69 12.21 6.19
CA ALA A 119 8.66 11.13 6.39
C ALA A 119 10.07 11.65 6.67
N GLY A 120 10.35 12.92 6.42
CA GLY A 120 11.69 13.49 6.55
C GLY A 120 12.69 12.85 5.58
N LEU A 121 12.21 12.45 4.40
CA LEU A 121 12.99 11.71 3.41
C LEU A 121 14.21 12.51 2.96
N ARG A 122 15.36 11.86 3.00
CA ARG A 122 16.66 12.36 2.54
C ARG A 122 17.36 11.29 1.74
N ARG A 123 18.29 11.68 0.89
CA ARG A 123 19.08 10.73 0.10
C ARG A 123 19.91 9.74 0.94
N SER A 124 20.22 10.13 2.18
CA SER A 124 20.92 9.28 3.16
C SER A 124 20.00 8.42 4.02
N SER A 125 18.67 8.58 3.92
CA SER A 125 17.71 7.86 4.73
C SER A 125 17.82 6.36 4.53
N ARG A 126 17.70 5.62 5.63
CA ARG A 126 17.57 4.17 5.68
C ARG A 126 16.07 3.85 5.52
N ILE A 127 15.71 3.19 4.44
CA ILE A 127 14.32 2.94 4.06
C ILE A 127 14.10 1.43 4.04
N LEU A 128 13.09 0.97 4.78
CA LEU A 128 12.59 -0.40 4.76
C LEU A 128 11.17 -0.41 4.20
N ASP A 129 10.92 -1.27 3.24
CA ASP A 129 9.59 -1.52 2.69
C ASP A 129 9.16 -2.95 3.02
N VAL A 130 8.09 -3.09 3.79
CA VAL A 130 7.57 -4.36 4.32
C VAL A 130 6.38 -4.81 3.49
N GLY A 131 6.48 -6.01 2.90
CA GLY A 131 5.52 -6.50 1.91
C GLY A 131 5.71 -5.83 0.55
N CYS A 132 6.97 -5.61 0.16
CA CYS A 132 7.33 -4.85 -1.04
C CYS A 132 7.23 -5.65 -2.34
N GLY A 133 6.80 -6.92 -2.29
CA GLY A 133 6.83 -7.82 -3.45
C GLY A 133 8.25 -7.95 -4.03
N SER A 134 8.37 -7.82 -5.33
CA SER A 134 9.67 -7.84 -6.02
C SER A 134 10.52 -6.57 -5.82
N GLY A 135 10.04 -5.56 -5.07
CA GLY A 135 10.78 -4.35 -4.72
C GLY A 135 10.87 -3.31 -5.84
N SER A 136 9.86 -3.21 -6.69
CA SER A 136 9.84 -2.27 -7.83
C SER A 136 10.14 -0.83 -7.40
N PHE A 137 9.46 -0.30 -6.39
CA PHE A 137 9.68 1.05 -5.89
C PHE A 137 11.08 1.25 -5.31
N LEU A 138 11.57 0.28 -4.53
CA LEU A 138 12.92 0.33 -3.97
C LEU A 138 14.01 0.34 -5.04
N ARG A 139 13.79 -0.34 -6.16
CA ARG A 139 14.69 -0.32 -7.32
C ARG A 139 14.74 1.06 -7.97
N MET A 140 13.57 1.73 -8.10
CA MET A 140 13.50 3.10 -8.62
C MET A 140 14.25 4.07 -7.68
N LEU A 141 14.05 3.96 -6.37
CA LEU A 141 14.78 4.74 -5.38
C LEU A 141 16.29 4.47 -5.43
N HIS A 142 16.68 3.20 -5.55
CA HIS A 142 18.09 2.82 -5.65
C HIS A 142 18.73 3.38 -6.93
N ALA A 143 18.04 3.33 -8.06
CA ALA A 143 18.49 3.93 -9.32
C ALA A 143 18.61 5.47 -9.21
N ALA A 144 17.73 6.12 -8.44
CA ALA A 144 17.80 7.55 -8.11
C ALA A 144 18.90 7.91 -7.08
N GLY A 145 19.67 6.90 -6.62
CA GLY A 145 20.84 7.08 -5.77
C GLY A 145 20.58 7.01 -4.27
N PHE A 146 19.44 6.48 -3.85
CA PHE A 146 19.17 6.12 -2.45
C PHE A 146 19.80 4.76 -2.17
N ARG A 147 20.92 4.73 -1.46
CA ARG A 147 21.75 3.52 -1.30
C ARG A 147 21.41 2.68 -0.06
N LYS A 148 20.62 3.21 0.86
CA LYS A 148 20.25 2.55 2.12
C LYS A 148 18.79 2.14 2.08
N VAL A 149 18.43 1.35 1.06
CA VAL A 149 17.07 0.84 0.85
C VAL A 149 17.07 -0.67 0.90
N GLN A 150 16.09 -1.25 1.56
CA GLN A 150 15.88 -2.68 1.69
C GLN A 150 14.41 -3.01 1.65
N GLY A 151 14.06 -4.11 1.04
CA GLY A 151 12.72 -4.66 1.07
C GLY A 151 12.68 -6.00 1.78
N ILE A 152 11.50 -6.36 2.26
CA ILE A 152 11.21 -7.68 2.79
C ILE A 152 9.80 -8.10 2.40
N ASP A 153 9.66 -9.36 1.99
CA ASP A 153 8.36 -9.93 1.64
C ASP A 153 8.33 -11.43 1.94
N LEU A 154 7.28 -11.86 2.62
CA LEU A 154 7.11 -13.24 3.06
C LEU A 154 6.78 -14.20 1.91
N PHE A 155 6.11 -13.70 0.87
CA PHE A 155 5.58 -14.50 -0.24
C PHE A 155 6.57 -14.69 -1.39
N LEU A 156 7.77 -14.13 -1.31
CA LEU A 156 8.83 -14.41 -2.28
C LEU A 156 9.25 -15.88 -2.25
N GLU A 157 9.61 -16.45 -3.38
CA GLU A 157 10.20 -17.78 -3.43
C GLU A 157 11.58 -17.81 -2.74
N LYS A 158 12.38 -16.76 -2.96
CA LYS A 158 13.72 -16.59 -2.40
C LYS A 158 14.11 -15.11 -2.32
N THR A 159 15.11 -14.80 -1.50
CA THR A 159 15.74 -13.47 -1.47
C THR A 159 16.23 -13.09 -2.88
N ILE A 160 15.96 -11.83 -3.27
CA ILE A 160 16.36 -11.28 -4.56
C ILE A 160 17.52 -10.31 -4.34
N GLU A 161 18.64 -10.57 -5.03
CA GLU A 161 19.80 -9.69 -5.03
C GLU A 161 19.76 -8.85 -6.33
N TYR A 162 19.63 -7.55 -6.18
CA TYR A 162 19.76 -6.59 -7.27
C TYR A 162 21.16 -5.95 -7.19
N GLY A 163 21.82 -5.73 -8.29
CA GLY A 163 23.15 -5.11 -8.31
C GLY A 163 23.24 -3.82 -7.48
N GLY A 164 24.45 -3.47 -7.02
CA GLY A 164 24.70 -2.24 -6.26
C GLY A 164 24.29 -2.28 -4.79
N GLY A 165 24.04 -3.48 -4.24
CA GLY A 165 23.75 -3.69 -2.81
C GLY A 165 22.27 -3.63 -2.43
N LEU A 166 21.37 -3.50 -3.39
CA LEU A 166 19.93 -3.60 -3.10
C LEU A 166 19.54 -5.07 -2.92
N ARG A 167 18.87 -5.36 -1.81
CA ARG A 167 18.36 -6.70 -1.47
C ARG A 167 16.88 -6.62 -1.12
N ILE A 168 16.12 -7.59 -1.61
CA ILE A 168 14.75 -7.85 -1.17
C ILE A 168 14.77 -9.21 -0.48
N LEU A 169 14.60 -9.21 0.83
CA LEU A 169 14.68 -10.41 1.64
C LEU A 169 13.38 -11.21 1.56
N LYS A 170 13.49 -12.53 1.43
CA LYS A 170 12.39 -13.41 1.74
C LYS A 170 12.31 -13.57 3.26
N GLY A 171 11.20 -13.15 3.86
CA GLY A 171 11.00 -13.25 5.30
C GLY A 171 10.01 -12.23 5.83
N SER A 172 10.01 -12.09 7.14
CA SER A 172 9.16 -11.18 7.91
C SER A 172 9.95 -10.00 8.49
N LEU A 173 9.26 -9.05 9.12
CA LEU A 173 9.89 -7.89 9.74
C LEU A 173 10.87 -8.29 10.87
N GLU A 174 10.65 -9.43 11.50
CA GLU A 174 11.52 -10.00 12.54
C GLU A 174 12.91 -10.34 12.02
N ASP A 175 13.01 -10.74 10.75
CA ASP A 175 14.27 -11.12 10.09
C ASP A 175 15.11 -9.90 9.68
N CYS A 176 14.53 -8.69 9.73
CA CYS A 176 15.26 -7.47 9.47
C CYS A 176 16.10 -7.06 10.67
N SER A 177 17.33 -6.67 10.43
CA SER A 177 18.22 -6.05 11.42
C SER A 177 18.34 -4.54 11.21
N GLY A 178 18.90 -3.86 12.20
CA GLY A 178 19.24 -2.44 12.10
C GLY A 178 18.08 -1.52 12.50
N GLU A 179 18.36 -0.23 12.34
CA GLU A 179 17.47 0.87 12.65
C GLU A 179 17.15 1.65 11.36
N TRP A 180 15.89 2.04 11.18
CA TRP A 180 15.36 2.61 9.95
C TRP A 180 14.82 4.01 10.17
N ASP A 181 15.09 4.91 9.23
CA ASP A 181 14.57 6.27 9.27
C ASP A 181 13.14 6.31 8.72
N ILE A 182 12.82 5.42 7.78
CA ILE A 182 11.49 5.24 7.21
C ILE A 182 11.19 3.75 7.12
N ILE A 183 10.04 3.34 7.65
CA ILE A 183 9.47 2.00 7.47
C ILE A 183 8.14 2.16 6.75
N MET A 184 7.94 1.45 5.64
CA MET A 184 6.71 1.55 4.84
C MET A 184 5.97 0.23 4.85
N PHE A 185 4.65 0.32 4.91
CA PHE A 185 3.68 -0.72 4.63
C PHE A 185 2.75 -0.17 3.55
N HIS A 186 3.00 -0.58 2.31
CA HIS A 186 2.24 -0.10 1.17
C HIS A 186 1.35 -1.22 0.65
N HIS A 187 0.06 -1.20 0.99
CA HIS A 187 -0.87 -2.30 0.72
C HIS A 187 -0.32 -3.66 1.18
N SER A 188 0.16 -3.71 2.41
CA SER A 188 0.72 -4.93 3.00
C SER A 188 0.29 -5.14 4.45
N PHE A 189 -0.02 -4.05 5.17
CA PHE A 189 -0.37 -4.12 6.59
C PHE A 189 -1.71 -4.82 6.83
N GLU A 190 -2.67 -4.67 5.93
CA GLU A 190 -3.98 -5.31 5.94
C GLU A 190 -3.94 -6.83 5.79
N HIS A 191 -2.84 -7.37 5.26
CA HIS A 191 -2.61 -8.81 5.07
C HIS A 191 -1.92 -9.47 6.28
N LEU A 192 -1.50 -8.69 7.29
CA LEU A 192 -0.74 -9.23 8.41
C LEU A 192 -1.66 -9.73 9.53
N PRO A 193 -1.41 -10.94 10.08
CA PRO A 193 -2.34 -11.56 11.03
C PRO A 193 -2.35 -10.91 12.42
N ASP A 194 -1.29 -10.20 12.80
CA ASP A 194 -1.16 -9.51 14.10
C ASP A 194 -0.66 -8.06 13.91
N PRO A 195 -1.59 -7.10 13.71
CA PRO A 195 -1.25 -5.69 13.51
C PRO A 195 -0.51 -5.06 14.69
N LEU A 196 -0.84 -5.44 15.93
CA LEU A 196 -0.18 -4.90 17.12
C LEU A 196 1.27 -5.36 17.23
N HIS A 197 1.51 -6.65 17.07
CA HIS A 197 2.86 -7.20 17.07
C HIS A 197 3.71 -6.58 15.96
N THR A 198 3.15 -6.46 14.76
CA THR A 198 3.83 -5.83 13.61
C THR A 198 4.24 -4.39 13.89
N LEU A 199 3.32 -3.53 14.37
CA LEU A 199 3.66 -2.14 14.69
C LEU A 199 4.63 -2.03 15.88
N THR A 200 4.53 -2.92 16.87
CA THR A 200 5.48 -2.97 17.99
C THR A 200 6.89 -3.30 17.50
N THR A 201 7.03 -4.28 16.60
CA THR A 201 8.31 -4.66 16.00
C THR A 201 8.85 -3.53 15.13
N ALA A 202 8.00 -2.90 14.30
CA ALA A 202 8.38 -1.74 13.51
C ALA A 202 8.84 -0.56 14.40
N ALA A 203 8.13 -0.27 15.50
CA ALA A 203 8.51 0.78 16.44
C ALA A 203 9.88 0.55 17.07
N ARG A 204 10.22 -0.69 17.41
CA ARG A 204 11.55 -1.05 17.96
C ARG A 204 12.67 -0.76 16.96
N ARG A 205 12.43 -0.98 15.66
CA ARG A 205 13.38 -0.78 14.56
C ARG A 205 13.38 0.64 14.00
N LEU A 206 12.43 1.47 14.41
CA LEU A 206 12.33 2.85 13.94
C LEU A 206 13.37 3.72 14.65
N ALA A 207 14.08 4.55 13.91
CA ALA A 207 14.95 5.59 14.45
C ALA A 207 14.15 6.58 15.32
N ARG A 208 14.80 7.22 16.28
CA ARG A 208 14.14 8.17 17.22
C ARG A 208 13.32 9.27 16.52
N ARG A 209 13.76 9.74 15.35
CA ARG A 209 13.05 10.74 14.54
C ARG A 209 12.44 10.13 13.27
N GLY A 210 12.39 8.81 13.19
CA GLY A 210 11.89 8.10 12.03
C GLY A 210 10.38 8.22 11.88
N THR A 211 9.88 7.74 10.75
CA THR A 211 8.46 7.71 10.41
C THR A 211 8.08 6.33 9.89
N ILE A 212 6.97 5.78 10.39
CA ILE A 212 6.31 4.64 9.77
C ILE A 212 5.20 5.19 8.87
N VAL A 213 5.12 4.69 7.64
CA VAL A 213 4.05 5.01 6.69
C VAL A 213 3.22 3.75 6.49
N VAL A 214 1.93 3.82 6.84
CA VAL A 214 0.98 2.72 6.64
C VAL A 214 -0.07 3.19 5.65
N ARG A 215 -0.01 2.72 4.39
CA ARG A 215 -0.98 3.04 3.34
C ARG A 215 -1.83 1.82 3.07
N ILE A 216 -3.12 1.94 3.36
CA ILE A 216 -4.08 0.82 3.41
C ILE A 216 -5.47 1.24 2.95
N PRO A 217 -6.33 0.29 2.54
CA PRO A 217 -7.76 0.53 2.39
C PRO A 217 -8.43 0.78 3.75
N LEU A 218 -9.47 1.64 3.72
CA LEU A 218 -10.21 2.06 4.90
C LEU A 218 -11.68 1.68 4.83
N VAL A 219 -12.15 0.96 5.83
CA VAL A 219 -13.58 0.63 5.97
C VAL A 219 -14.43 1.86 6.34
N SER A 220 -13.85 2.90 6.94
CA SER A 220 -14.53 4.17 7.22
C SER A 220 -14.57 5.06 5.98
N SER A 221 -15.18 4.61 4.90
CA SER A 221 -15.18 5.23 3.59
C SER A 221 -16.56 5.23 2.94
N TYR A 222 -16.74 6.16 1.98
CA TYR A 222 -17.93 6.17 1.14
C TYR A 222 -18.11 4.85 0.36
N ALA A 223 -17.03 4.26 -0.13
CA ALA A 223 -17.10 3.00 -0.88
C ALA A 223 -17.65 1.85 -0.01
N TRP A 224 -17.21 1.71 1.25
CA TRP A 224 -17.80 0.73 2.15
C TRP A 224 -19.29 1.02 2.48
N GLU A 225 -19.65 2.28 2.68
CA GLU A 225 -21.04 2.67 2.93
C GLU A 225 -21.95 2.30 1.75
N ARG A 226 -21.48 2.52 0.52
CA ARG A 226 -22.20 2.30 -0.73
C ARG A 226 -22.23 0.83 -1.16
N TYR A 227 -21.08 0.16 -1.17
CA TYR A 227 -20.90 -1.15 -1.83
C TYR A 227 -20.90 -2.33 -0.87
N ARG A 228 -20.67 -2.11 0.42
CA ARG A 228 -20.61 -3.16 1.43
C ARG A 228 -19.68 -4.30 0.98
N VAL A 229 -20.17 -5.53 0.97
CA VAL A 229 -19.38 -6.72 0.59
C VAL A 229 -18.94 -6.77 -0.88
N SER A 230 -19.51 -5.91 -1.72
CA SER A 230 -19.06 -5.71 -3.11
C SER A 230 -18.01 -4.61 -3.24
N TRP A 231 -17.54 -4.00 -2.15
CA TRP A 231 -16.43 -3.06 -2.20
C TRP A 231 -15.14 -3.77 -2.65
N VAL A 232 -14.55 -3.28 -3.74
CA VAL A 232 -13.41 -3.93 -4.40
C VAL A 232 -12.21 -4.12 -3.48
N GLN A 233 -11.92 -3.15 -2.59
CA GLN A 233 -10.81 -3.25 -1.66
C GLN A 233 -11.12 -4.04 -0.38
N LEU A 234 -12.31 -4.67 -0.25
CA LEU A 234 -12.52 -5.68 0.77
C LEU A 234 -11.62 -6.89 0.53
N ASP A 235 -11.44 -7.27 -0.73
CA ASP A 235 -10.48 -8.26 -1.23
C ASP A 235 -10.38 -9.56 -0.41
N ALA A 236 -11.54 -10.20 -0.18
CA ALA A 236 -11.61 -11.45 0.57
C ALA A 236 -10.92 -12.61 -0.19
N PRO A 237 -10.14 -13.47 0.51
CA PRO A 237 -9.81 -13.46 1.93
C PRO A 237 -8.46 -12.79 2.23
N ARG A 238 -7.82 -12.07 1.29
CA ARG A 238 -6.47 -11.54 1.39
C ARG A 238 -6.32 -10.45 2.45
N HIS A 239 -7.33 -9.56 2.58
CA HIS A 239 -7.36 -8.52 3.59
C HIS A 239 -7.94 -9.06 4.90
N PHE A 240 -7.07 -9.27 5.89
CA PHE A 240 -7.49 -9.76 7.21
C PHE A 240 -8.09 -8.65 8.07
N PHE A 241 -7.61 -7.41 7.89
CA PHE A 241 -8.04 -6.24 8.64
C PHE A 241 -8.21 -5.03 7.70
N LEU A 242 -9.44 -4.58 7.56
CA LEU A 242 -9.75 -3.30 6.96
C LEU A 242 -9.95 -2.30 8.10
N HIS A 243 -8.90 -1.52 8.35
CA HIS A 243 -8.89 -0.58 9.45
C HIS A 243 -9.84 0.59 9.22
N SER A 244 -10.31 1.18 10.31
CA SER A 244 -11.01 2.45 10.32
C SER A 244 -10.05 3.58 10.74
N THR A 245 -10.51 4.82 10.62
CA THR A 245 -9.83 6.00 11.16
C THR A 245 -9.71 6.00 12.70
N LYS A 246 -10.40 5.07 13.39
CA LYS A 246 -10.30 4.85 14.85
C LYS A 246 -9.38 3.67 15.17
N SER A 247 -9.52 2.55 14.47
CA SER A 247 -8.84 1.31 14.82
C SER A 247 -7.33 1.35 14.57
N LEU A 248 -6.86 2.01 13.51
CA LEU A 248 -5.41 2.11 13.26
C LEU A 248 -4.70 2.98 14.30
N PRO A 249 -5.19 4.20 14.63
CA PRO A 249 -4.62 4.98 15.74
C PRO A 249 -4.62 4.24 17.07
N GLU A 250 -5.65 3.43 17.38
CA GLU A 250 -5.71 2.63 18.62
C GLU A 250 -4.59 1.59 18.66
N VAL A 251 -4.38 0.83 17.58
CA VAL A 251 -3.28 -0.13 17.48
C VAL A 251 -1.92 0.58 17.54
N ALA A 252 -1.77 1.72 16.86
CA ALA A 252 -0.55 2.50 16.86
C ALA A 252 -0.19 2.99 18.28
N ALA A 253 -1.16 3.52 19.04
CA ALA A 253 -0.95 3.98 20.40
C ALA A 253 -0.47 2.84 21.33
N ARG A 254 -1.07 1.66 21.22
CA ARG A 254 -0.66 0.46 21.96
C ARG A 254 0.75 0.00 21.58
N ALA A 255 1.22 0.28 20.38
CA ALA A 255 2.59 0.01 19.92
C ALA A 255 3.60 1.13 20.27
N GLY A 256 3.20 2.16 21.05
CA GLY A 256 4.06 3.29 21.42
C GLY A 256 4.26 4.29 20.27
N LEU A 257 3.29 4.37 19.36
CA LEU A 257 3.30 5.26 18.20
C LEU A 257 2.10 6.22 18.25
N ARG A 258 2.24 7.37 17.60
CA ARG A 258 1.13 8.31 17.36
C ARG A 258 0.99 8.61 15.89
N VAL A 259 -0.23 8.73 15.41
CA VAL A 259 -0.55 9.24 14.07
C VAL A 259 -0.32 10.75 14.07
N VAL A 260 0.51 11.23 13.15
CA VAL A 260 0.80 12.68 13.01
C VAL A 260 0.07 13.29 11.81
N LYS A 261 -0.29 12.47 10.81
CA LYS A 261 -1.04 12.90 9.62
C LYS A 261 -1.73 11.70 8.99
N VAL A 262 -2.86 11.94 8.37
CA VAL A 262 -3.55 11.04 7.44
C VAL A 262 -3.72 11.77 6.12
N THR A 263 -3.40 11.11 5.01
CA THR A 263 -3.56 11.64 3.64
C THR A 263 -4.35 10.63 2.82
N TYR A 264 -5.48 11.06 2.28
CA TYR A 264 -6.34 10.24 1.43
C TYR A 264 -5.87 10.33 -0.02
N ASP A 265 -5.82 9.19 -0.71
CA ASP A 265 -5.33 9.08 -2.08
C ASP A 265 -6.06 7.98 -2.87
N SER A 266 -7.34 7.83 -2.62
CA SER A 266 -8.23 6.94 -3.36
C SER A 266 -8.32 7.33 -4.83
N THR A 267 -8.55 6.35 -5.67
CA THR A 267 -8.72 6.54 -7.12
C THR A 267 -10.12 6.09 -7.56
N GLU A 268 -10.40 6.21 -8.84
CA GLU A 268 -11.60 5.69 -9.47
C GLU A 268 -11.78 4.17 -9.32
N PHE A 269 -10.73 3.45 -8.94
CA PHE A 269 -10.74 2.01 -8.70
C PHE A 269 -11.82 1.59 -7.69
N GLN A 270 -12.03 2.39 -6.65
CA GLN A 270 -13.07 2.13 -5.64
C GLN A 270 -14.48 2.04 -6.24
N PHE A 271 -14.71 2.68 -7.39
CA PHE A 271 -15.99 2.67 -8.08
C PHE A 271 -16.08 1.59 -9.14
N TRP A 272 -15.23 1.65 -10.17
CA TRP A 272 -15.36 0.70 -11.27
C TRP A 272 -15.15 -0.75 -10.83
N GLY A 273 -14.21 -1.00 -9.92
CA GLY A 273 -14.01 -2.35 -9.38
C GLY A 273 -15.20 -2.85 -8.56
N SER A 274 -15.82 -1.96 -7.75
CA SER A 274 -16.99 -2.33 -6.94
C SER A 274 -18.26 -2.47 -7.78
N GLU A 275 -18.46 -1.62 -8.79
CA GLU A 275 -19.58 -1.73 -9.74
C GLU A 275 -19.50 -3.02 -10.57
N GLN A 276 -18.28 -3.48 -10.90
CA GLN A 276 -18.08 -4.78 -11.52
C GLN A 276 -18.47 -5.94 -10.59
N TYR A 277 -18.06 -5.88 -9.33
CA TYR A 277 -18.40 -6.90 -8.33
C TYR A 277 -19.91 -7.02 -8.11
N LEU A 278 -20.64 -5.90 -8.12
CA LEU A 278 -22.11 -5.90 -8.11
C LEU A 278 -22.72 -6.65 -9.30
N ARG A 279 -22.03 -6.73 -10.44
CA ARG A 279 -22.44 -7.41 -11.66
C ARG A 279 -21.78 -8.78 -11.84
N ASP A 280 -21.19 -9.30 -10.76
CA ASP A 280 -20.47 -10.59 -10.74
C ASP A 280 -19.29 -10.68 -11.73
N ILE A 281 -18.68 -9.55 -12.11
CA ILE A 281 -17.49 -9.46 -12.95
C ILE A 281 -16.27 -9.38 -12.06
N SER A 282 -15.35 -10.34 -12.12
CA SER A 282 -14.12 -10.37 -11.34
C SER A 282 -13.04 -9.44 -11.93
N LEU A 283 -12.01 -9.07 -11.14
CA LEU A 283 -10.96 -8.16 -11.63
C LEU A 283 -10.10 -8.76 -12.76
N TYR A 284 -9.95 -10.09 -12.78
CA TYR A 284 -9.20 -10.81 -13.82
C TYR A 284 -10.11 -11.40 -14.92
N ASP A 285 -11.40 -11.09 -14.89
CA ASP A 285 -12.30 -11.42 -15.99
C ASP A 285 -11.95 -10.64 -17.25
N LYS A 286 -12.13 -11.24 -18.43
CA LYS A 286 -11.85 -10.59 -19.72
C LYS A 286 -12.69 -9.33 -19.96
N GLY A 287 -13.90 -9.28 -19.39
CA GLY A 287 -14.78 -8.12 -19.44
C GLY A 287 -14.50 -7.07 -18.36
N SER A 288 -13.46 -7.26 -17.54
CA SER A 288 -13.08 -6.30 -16.52
C SER A 288 -12.42 -5.06 -17.15
N TYR A 289 -12.76 -3.88 -16.64
CA TYR A 289 -12.12 -2.63 -17.03
C TYR A 289 -10.58 -2.67 -16.86
N GLY A 290 -10.09 -3.36 -15.83
CA GLY A 290 -8.65 -3.54 -15.61
C GLY A 290 -7.95 -4.41 -16.66
N GLN A 291 -8.68 -5.24 -17.41
CA GLN A 291 -8.15 -6.12 -18.45
C GLN A 291 -8.39 -5.56 -19.85
N ASP A 292 -9.58 -5.04 -20.08
CA ASP A 292 -10.00 -4.44 -21.37
C ASP A 292 -10.84 -3.19 -21.11
N PRO A 293 -10.21 -2.02 -20.99
CA PRO A 293 -10.93 -0.77 -20.75
C PRO A 293 -11.98 -0.45 -21.82
N GLU A 294 -11.68 -0.71 -23.10
CA GLU A 294 -12.54 -0.36 -24.24
C GLU A 294 -13.74 -1.32 -24.38
N GLY A 295 -13.52 -2.62 -24.07
CA GLY A 295 -14.57 -3.65 -24.09
C GLY A 295 -15.35 -3.79 -22.80
N SER A 296 -15.05 -2.97 -21.78
CA SER A 296 -15.70 -3.04 -20.48
C SER A 296 -17.10 -2.43 -20.48
N ILE A 297 -17.80 -2.60 -19.35
CA ILE A 297 -19.17 -2.06 -19.15
C ILE A 297 -19.19 -0.53 -18.94
N PHE A 298 -18.04 0.13 -18.87
CA PHE A 298 -17.93 1.55 -18.52
C PHE A 298 -17.62 2.41 -19.75
N SER A 299 -18.32 3.51 -19.88
CA SER A 299 -17.94 4.57 -20.81
C SER A 299 -16.76 5.39 -20.29
N HIS A 300 -16.04 6.04 -21.18
CA HIS A 300 -14.97 6.97 -20.81
C HIS A 300 -15.48 8.09 -19.88
N GLU A 301 -16.68 8.61 -20.12
CA GLU A 301 -17.29 9.65 -19.31
C GLU A 301 -17.61 9.17 -17.88
N GLU A 302 -18.02 7.91 -17.69
CA GLU A 302 -18.25 7.34 -16.37
C GLU A 302 -16.95 7.24 -15.59
N ILE A 303 -15.87 6.79 -16.23
CA ILE A 303 -14.55 6.71 -15.58
C ILE A 303 -14.06 8.12 -15.19
N GLN A 304 -14.26 9.14 -16.05
CA GLN A 304 -13.91 10.52 -15.68
C GLN A 304 -14.72 11.03 -14.48
N ARG A 305 -16.04 10.75 -14.43
CA ARG A 305 -16.86 11.06 -13.25
C ARG A 305 -16.36 10.36 -11.98
N PHE A 306 -15.95 9.10 -12.07
CA PHE A 306 -15.37 8.38 -10.94
C PHE A 306 -14.06 9.00 -10.45
N LYS A 307 -13.21 9.50 -11.36
CA LYS A 307 -11.97 10.22 -10.98
C LYS A 307 -12.29 11.49 -10.19
N VAL A 308 -13.18 12.32 -10.71
CA VAL A 308 -13.60 13.56 -10.02
C VAL A 308 -14.18 13.25 -8.65
N LEU A 309 -15.08 12.27 -8.56
CA LEU A 309 -15.69 11.87 -7.30
C LEU A 309 -14.66 11.33 -6.30
N ALA A 310 -13.64 10.59 -6.77
CA ALA A 310 -12.57 10.11 -5.90
C ALA A 310 -11.75 11.28 -5.31
N GLU A 311 -11.46 12.32 -6.11
CA GLU A 311 -10.78 13.53 -5.65
C GLU A 311 -11.60 14.29 -4.59
N GLU A 312 -12.91 14.45 -4.82
CA GLU A 312 -13.84 15.07 -3.85
C GLU A 312 -13.91 14.29 -2.53
N LEU A 313 -13.94 12.96 -2.61
CA LEU A 313 -13.94 12.10 -1.42
C LEU A 313 -12.60 12.15 -0.68
N ASN A 314 -11.48 12.24 -1.38
CA ASN A 314 -10.17 12.44 -0.75
C ASN A 314 -10.13 13.78 -0.02
N ALA A 315 -10.59 14.85 -0.65
CA ALA A 315 -10.65 16.19 -0.04
C ALA A 315 -11.57 16.23 1.21
N SER A 316 -12.68 15.49 1.20
CA SER A 316 -13.62 15.37 2.32
C SER A 316 -13.26 14.26 3.32
N GLN A 317 -12.10 13.61 3.20
CA GLN A 317 -11.63 12.52 4.06
C GLN A 317 -12.56 11.29 4.10
N ARG A 318 -13.24 11.01 3.00
CA ARG A 318 -14.15 9.89 2.81
C ARG A 318 -13.70 8.90 1.74
N GLY A 319 -12.49 9.08 1.21
CA GLY A 319 -11.85 8.12 0.30
C GLY A 319 -11.66 6.74 0.96
N ASP A 320 -11.57 5.71 0.16
CA ASP A 320 -11.45 4.32 0.62
C ASP A 320 -10.03 3.84 0.87
N GLN A 321 -9.07 4.77 0.75
CA GLN A 321 -7.65 4.49 0.94
C GLN A 321 -6.95 5.71 1.52
N ALA A 322 -6.03 5.48 2.46
CA ALA A 322 -5.22 6.54 3.03
C ALA A 322 -3.85 6.06 3.51
N ALA A 323 -2.90 6.99 3.54
CA ALA A 323 -1.60 6.84 4.17
C ALA A 323 -1.59 7.49 5.56
N PHE A 324 -1.25 6.70 6.57
CA PHE A 324 -1.05 7.14 7.95
C PHE A 324 0.45 7.32 8.20
N TYR A 325 0.84 8.49 8.66
CA TYR A 325 2.20 8.80 9.07
C TYR A 325 2.31 8.69 10.59
N LEU A 326 3.13 7.73 11.05
CA LEU A 326 3.27 7.40 12.46
C LEU A 326 4.66 7.79 12.96
N LYS A 327 4.74 8.29 14.20
CA LYS A 327 6.00 8.59 14.90
C LYS A 327 5.97 8.01 16.30
N LYS A 328 7.12 7.77 16.88
CA LYS A 328 7.24 7.40 18.29
C LYS A 328 6.59 8.46 19.18
N LEU A 329 5.95 8.00 20.25
CA LEU A 329 5.43 8.84 21.34
C LEU A 329 6.55 9.58 22.06
#